data_d8eaef65b973f62d5f5c5a794fa9efcd
#
_entry.id   d8eaef65b973f62d5f5c5a794fa9efcd
#
_cell.length_a   1.000
_cell.length_b   1.000
_cell.length_c   1.000
_cell.angle_alpha   90.00
_cell.angle_beta   90.00
_cell.angle_gamma   90.00
#
_symmetry.space_group_name_H-M   'P 1'
#
loop_
_entity.id
_entity.type
_entity.pdbx_description
1 polymer ?
#
loop_
_entity_poly.entity_id
_entity_poly.type
_entity_poly.pdbx_seq_one_letter_code
_entity_poly.pdbx_strand_id
1 'polypeptide(L)'
;MRGYISKKINFRDSVTFLIGINGSGKTTVLNLLNALLKPSLKELVEIEFSYLRLELEDNQSKTTSLYCRKEDGAVRIGYNDWVEKVEYSFDMSRYLLLSKSKENFSLKNEELERMYMDFSATKVYNLIRRRSMPVILGLTRTHFPKRSIIRNRPTMFPVPPYESDKTDDMTKALVDVQSLVYSYILETARRQSELSEEFKDKVYDEMLSPLDNVSFKSNWSKDYKKLQEARDALSKLSNDESQTKITRKISEFIDVFEGNINEYVNSINIPQAGLPNTLHEKAMHLLMLSFQLNKIKKIAEYAKENSDKISDLRSPITRFVNSVNLFFKEGEKSISVAGNGNIIVINKKLKNKRMQIEELSSGEKQIITLMAYLAFEVDGHKQPIYIVDEPEVSLHITWQERFVDALL
;
A
#
# COMPACT_ATOMS: atom_id res chain seq x y z
N MET A 1 -22.90 13.75 22.06
CA MET A 1 -24.11 12.95 21.94
C MET A 1 -25.15 13.44 22.95
N ARG A 2 -25.68 14.61 22.75
CA ARG A 2 -26.68 15.28 23.60
C ARG A 2 -26.52 15.09 25.11
N GLY A 3 -25.25 15.12 25.60
CA GLY A 3 -24.90 15.18 27.02
C GLY A 3 -25.13 13.93 27.90
N TYR A 4 -25.68 12.84 27.36
CA TYR A 4 -26.17 11.72 28.19
C TYR A 4 -25.45 10.38 28.00
N ILE A 5 -24.47 10.30 27.08
CA ILE A 5 -23.82 9.02 26.78
C ILE A 5 -22.32 9.11 27.11
N SER A 6 -21.90 8.38 28.13
CA SER A 6 -20.48 8.09 28.39
C SER A 6 -20.17 6.67 27.94
N LYS A 7 -19.19 6.52 27.06
CA LYS A 7 -18.77 5.20 26.58
C LYS A 7 -17.24 5.11 26.56
N LYS A 8 -16.72 3.99 27.01
CA LYS A 8 -15.34 3.56 26.80
C LYS A 8 -15.35 2.45 25.77
N ILE A 9 -14.52 2.57 24.73
CA ILE A 9 -14.39 1.62 23.65
C ILE A 9 -12.94 1.14 23.63
N ASN A 10 -12.72 -0.15 23.74
CA ASN A 10 -11.40 -0.76 23.58
C ASN A 10 -11.31 -1.30 22.16
N PHE A 11 -10.34 -0.81 21.40
CA PHE A 11 -10.06 -1.30 20.06
C PHE A 11 -9.12 -2.50 20.14
N ARG A 12 -9.30 -3.45 19.22
CA ARG A 12 -8.42 -4.60 19.04
C ARG A 12 -7.39 -4.29 17.95
N ASP A 13 -6.30 -5.06 17.93
CA ASP A 13 -5.18 -4.82 17.02
C ASP A 13 -5.55 -5.00 15.54
N SER A 14 -6.46 -5.91 15.22
CA SER A 14 -6.88 -6.19 13.84
C SER A 14 -8.18 -5.48 13.48
N VAL A 15 -9.31 -5.97 14.00
CA VAL A 15 -10.65 -5.46 13.65
C VAL A 15 -11.49 -5.23 14.90
N THR A 16 -12.23 -4.12 14.93
CA THR A 16 -13.22 -3.81 15.97
C THR A 16 -14.55 -3.47 15.33
N PHE A 17 -15.61 -4.21 15.68
CA PHE A 17 -16.98 -3.93 15.25
C PHE A 17 -17.74 -3.13 16.30
N LEU A 18 -18.30 -1.98 15.89
CA LEU A 18 -19.22 -1.20 16.70
C LEU A 18 -20.65 -1.60 16.38
N ILE A 19 -21.26 -2.40 17.24
CA ILE A 19 -22.63 -2.90 17.08
C ILE A 19 -23.59 -2.12 17.99
N GLY A 20 -24.77 -1.81 17.49
CA GLY A 20 -25.80 -1.14 18.25
C GLY A 20 -27.01 -0.76 17.38
N ILE A 21 -28.14 -0.49 18.01
CA ILE A 21 -29.37 -0.05 17.33
C ILE A 21 -29.17 1.29 16.61
N ASN A 22 -30.03 1.59 15.62
CA ASN A 22 -30.00 2.88 14.95
C ASN A 22 -30.24 4.01 15.95
N GLY A 23 -29.47 5.11 15.80
CA GLY A 23 -29.49 6.22 16.76
C GLY A 23 -28.65 6.03 18.04
N SER A 24 -27.98 4.88 18.23
CA SER A 24 -27.10 4.66 19.39
C SER A 24 -25.79 5.47 19.36
N GLY A 25 -25.54 6.22 18.26
CA GLY A 25 -24.41 7.12 18.10
C GLY A 25 -23.15 6.47 17.54
N LYS A 26 -23.23 5.32 16.86
CA LYS A 26 -22.09 4.67 16.20
C LYS A 26 -21.37 5.63 15.25
N THR A 27 -22.08 6.17 14.27
CA THR A 27 -21.55 7.14 13.30
C THR A 27 -20.97 8.38 13.98
N THR A 28 -21.60 8.87 15.05
CA THR A 28 -21.09 10.03 15.80
C THR A 28 -19.74 9.71 16.46
N VAL A 29 -19.59 8.52 17.04
CA VAL A 29 -18.31 8.06 17.61
C VAL A 29 -17.24 7.96 16.52
N LEU A 30 -17.56 7.38 15.38
CA LEU A 30 -16.62 7.26 14.25
C LEU A 30 -16.22 8.62 13.70
N ASN A 31 -17.17 9.56 13.57
CA ASN A 31 -16.88 10.94 13.15
C ASN A 31 -16.00 11.69 14.16
N LEU A 32 -16.24 11.53 15.46
CA LEU A 32 -15.41 12.13 16.50
C LEU A 32 -13.99 11.54 16.50
N LEU A 33 -13.86 10.23 16.33
CA LEU A 33 -12.58 9.56 16.20
C LEU A 33 -11.79 10.11 15.01
N ASN A 34 -12.47 10.21 13.85
CA ASN A 34 -11.88 10.81 12.65
C ASN A 34 -11.47 12.27 12.88
N ALA A 35 -12.37 13.07 13.44
CA ALA A 35 -12.13 14.50 13.68
C ALA A 35 -10.94 14.74 14.60
N LEU A 36 -10.68 13.85 15.55
CA LEU A 36 -9.51 13.93 16.42
C LEU A 36 -8.24 13.48 15.72
N LEU A 37 -8.28 12.41 14.96
CA LEU A 37 -7.11 11.86 14.25
C LEU A 37 -6.73 12.69 13.02
N LYS A 38 -7.69 13.29 12.30
CA LYS A 38 -7.48 14.21 11.16
C LYS A 38 -7.53 15.69 11.54
N PRO A 39 -7.27 16.09 12.75
CA PRO A 39 -7.59 17.33 13.46
C PRO A 39 -8.52 18.27 12.68
N SER A 40 -9.77 17.81 12.45
CA SER A 40 -10.83 18.55 11.77
C SER A 40 -11.56 19.45 12.75
N LEU A 41 -11.13 20.73 12.79
CA LEU A 41 -11.71 21.70 13.72
C LEU A 41 -13.23 21.85 13.52
N LYS A 42 -13.69 21.83 12.26
CA LYS A 42 -15.11 21.94 11.93
C LYS A 42 -15.95 20.87 12.62
N GLU A 43 -15.58 19.59 12.46
CA GLU A 43 -16.30 18.48 13.07
C GLU A 43 -16.18 18.49 14.59
N LEU A 44 -14.99 18.81 15.13
CA LEU A 44 -14.80 18.94 16.58
C LEU A 44 -15.65 20.05 17.17
N VAL A 45 -15.92 21.14 16.45
CA VAL A 45 -16.77 22.25 16.92
C VAL A 45 -18.25 21.94 16.75
N GLU A 46 -18.69 21.38 15.63
CA GLU A 46 -20.09 21.17 15.28
C GLU A 46 -20.73 19.97 16.02
N ILE A 47 -19.99 18.90 16.30
CA ILE A 47 -20.52 17.75 17.03
C ILE A 47 -20.64 18.07 18.51
N GLU A 48 -21.80 17.82 19.11
CA GLU A 48 -22.03 18.03 20.57
C GLU A 48 -21.37 16.90 21.39
N PHE A 49 -20.37 17.24 22.19
CA PHE A 49 -19.77 16.38 23.22
C PHE A 49 -19.08 17.27 24.29
N SER A 50 -18.81 16.74 25.46
CA SER A 50 -18.05 17.44 26.51
C SER A 50 -16.59 17.00 26.55
N TYR A 51 -16.34 15.72 26.41
CA TYR A 51 -14.98 15.17 26.50
C TYR A 51 -14.80 13.99 25.55
N LEU A 52 -13.66 14.00 24.85
CA LEU A 52 -13.20 12.92 23.98
C LEU A 52 -11.72 12.65 24.29
N ARG A 53 -11.38 11.40 24.51
CA ARG A 53 -9.98 10.97 24.69
C ARG A 53 -9.74 9.71 23.89
N LEU A 54 -8.61 9.68 23.20
CA LEU A 54 -8.10 8.54 22.44
C LEU A 54 -6.70 8.20 22.95
N GLU A 55 -6.48 6.96 23.28
CA GLU A 55 -5.19 6.40 23.63
C GLU A 55 -4.71 5.51 22.47
N LEU A 56 -3.52 5.80 21.96
CA LEU A 56 -2.85 5.09 20.89
C LEU A 56 -1.59 4.45 21.46
N GLU A 57 -1.40 3.17 21.22
CA GLU A 57 -0.20 2.44 21.57
C GLU A 57 0.61 2.15 20.30
N ASP A 58 1.92 2.34 20.34
CA ASP A 58 2.81 1.98 19.24
C ASP A 58 3.40 0.58 19.42
N ASN A 59 4.12 0.09 18.40
CA ASN A 59 4.75 -1.23 18.42
C ASN A 59 5.80 -1.40 19.54
N GLN A 60 6.18 -0.32 20.24
CA GLN A 60 7.08 -0.33 21.39
C GLN A 60 6.34 -0.20 22.71
N SER A 61 5.02 -0.40 22.72
CA SER A 61 4.13 -0.24 23.89
C SER A 61 4.17 1.18 24.50
N LYS A 62 4.51 2.20 23.71
CA LYS A 62 4.48 3.59 24.14
C LYS A 62 3.12 4.20 23.86
N THR A 63 2.49 4.72 24.87
CA THR A 63 1.15 5.30 24.79
C THR A 63 1.19 6.77 24.42
N THR A 64 0.38 7.17 23.46
CA THR A 64 0.08 8.56 23.12
C THR A 64 -1.39 8.84 23.41
N SER A 65 -1.68 9.92 24.11
CA SER A 65 -3.05 10.34 24.43
C SER A 65 -3.40 11.60 23.66
N LEU A 66 -4.48 11.53 22.89
CA LEU A 66 -5.12 12.66 22.24
C LEU A 66 -6.42 12.97 22.96
N TYR A 67 -6.73 14.23 23.20
CA TYR A 67 -8.01 14.59 23.80
C TYR A 67 -8.56 15.91 23.28
N CYS A 68 -9.88 16.03 23.36
CA CYS A 68 -10.59 17.25 23.09
C CYS A 68 -11.65 17.45 24.17
N ARG A 69 -11.69 18.64 24.78
CA ARG A 69 -12.62 19.02 25.84
C ARG A 69 -13.33 20.31 25.46
N LYS A 70 -14.64 20.35 25.70
CA LYS A 70 -15.49 21.54 25.52
C LYS A 70 -16.01 21.96 26.86
N GLU A 71 -15.63 23.14 27.32
CA GLU A 71 -16.05 23.73 28.58
C GLU A 71 -16.20 25.25 28.43
N ASP A 72 -17.26 25.81 28.96
CA ASP A 72 -17.48 27.27 29.08
C ASP A 72 -17.27 28.07 27.77
N GLY A 73 -17.68 27.49 26.64
CA GLY A 73 -17.51 28.16 25.34
C GLY A 73 -16.10 28.04 24.75
N ALA A 74 -15.19 27.36 25.41
CA ALA A 74 -13.85 27.08 24.89
C ALA A 74 -13.69 25.61 24.47
N VAL A 75 -12.85 25.37 23.47
CA VAL A 75 -12.39 24.04 23.06
C VAL A 75 -10.91 23.93 23.36
N ARG A 76 -10.54 22.85 24.03
CA ARG A 76 -9.15 22.50 24.32
C ARG A 76 -8.80 21.21 23.63
N ILE A 77 -7.73 21.22 22.83
CA ILE A 77 -7.19 20.04 22.13
C ILE A 77 -5.81 19.78 22.67
N GLY A 78 -5.55 18.56 23.13
CA GLY A 78 -4.28 18.19 23.73
C GLY A 78 -3.67 16.94 23.10
N TYR A 79 -2.36 16.95 23.07
CA TYR A 79 -1.49 15.86 22.71
C TYR A 79 -0.55 15.58 23.87
N ASN A 80 -0.47 14.33 24.29
CA ASN A 80 0.41 13.92 25.38
C ASN A 80 1.03 12.57 25.06
N ASP A 81 2.34 12.52 24.93
CA ASP A 81 3.11 11.29 24.83
C ASP A 81 4.23 11.27 25.89
N TRP A 82 5.11 10.29 25.81
CA TRP A 82 6.23 10.13 26.76
C TRP A 82 7.33 11.19 26.61
N VAL A 83 7.31 12.00 25.56
CA VAL A 83 8.28 13.08 25.28
C VAL A 83 7.68 14.45 25.57
N GLU A 84 6.43 14.68 25.11
CA GLU A 84 5.83 16.00 25.06
C GLU A 84 4.38 15.99 25.55
N LYS A 85 4.03 17.04 26.28
CA LYS A 85 2.65 17.36 26.62
C LYS A 85 2.35 18.76 26.11
N VAL A 86 1.45 18.88 25.15
CA VAL A 86 1.08 20.15 24.52
C VAL A 86 -0.43 20.27 24.45
N GLU A 87 -0.95 21.45 24.76
CA GLU A 87 -2.38 21.77 24.68
C GLU A 87 -2.57 23.09 23.94
N TYR A 88 -3.64 23.18 23.18
CA TYR A 88 -4.11 24.37 22.51
C TYR A 88 -5.56 24.62 22.87
N SER A 89 -5.89 25.86 23.26
CA SER A 89 -7.24 26.28 23.61
C SER A 89 -7.68 27.47 22.76
N PHE A 90 -8.91 27.43 22.31
CA PHE A 90 -9.52 28.53 21.57
C PHE A 90 -10.95 28.78 22.04
N ASP A 91 -11.39 30.04 21.93
CA ASP A 91 -12.71 30.49 22.29
C ASP A 91 -13.71 30.32 21.13
N MET A 92 -14.81 29.65 21.40
CA MET A 92 -15.90 29.44 20.45
C MET A 92 -17.05 30.44 20.57
N SER A 93 -16.99 31.39 21.51
CA SER A 93 -18.13 32.24 21.85
C SER A 93 -18.69 32.98 20.64
N ARG A 94 -17.81 33.51 19.79
CA ARG A 94 -18.19 34.19 18.52
C ARG A 94 -18.83 33.25 17.51
N TYR A 95 -18.23 32.06 17.33
CA TYR A 95 -18.79 31.04 16.45
C TYR A 95 -20.18 30.59 16.90
N LEU A 96 -20.38 30.37 18.21
CA LEU A 96 -21.65 29.98 18.80
C LEU A 96 -22.71 31.08 18.64
N LEU A 97 -22.34 32.34 18.77
CA LEU A 97 -23.24 33.47 18.53
C LEU A 97 -23.68 33.51 17.06
N LEU A 98 -22.75 33.38 16.13
CA LEU A 98 -23.03 33.38 14.67
C LEU A 98 -23.88 32.17 14.25
N SER A 99 -23.75 31.04 14.95
CA SER A 99 -24.47 29.82 14.64
C SER A 99 -25.97 29.86 15.00
N LYS A 100 -26.40 30.83 15.80
CA LYS A 100 -27.83 30.99 16.20
C LYS A 100 -28.71 31.58 15.12
N SER A 101 -28.14 32.22 14.08
CA SER A 101 -28.88 32.81 12.96
C SER A 101 -28.48 32.18 11.63
N LYS A 102 -29.50 31.83 10.81
CA LYS A 102 -29.27 31.29 9.47
C LYS A 102 -28.67 32.31 8.49
N GLU A 103 -28.88 33.60 8.75
CA GLU A 103 -28.39 34.70 7.92
C GLU A 103 -26.87 34.90 8.00
N ASN A 104 -26.26 34.39 9.06
CA ASN A 104 -24.81 34.55 9.31
C ASN A 104 -23.95 33.40 8.77
N PHE A 105 -24.43 32.64 7.78
CA PHE A 105 -23.71 31.46 7.28
C PHE A 105 -22.31 31.79 6.75
N SER A 106 -22.17 32.88 6.01
CA SER A 106 -20.84 33.34 5.50
C SER A 106 -19.90 33.70 6.65
N LEU A 107 -20.36 34.50 7.59
CA LEU A 107 -19.57 34.95 8.75
C LEU A 107 -19.18 33.79 9.66
N LYS A 108 -20.06 32.79 9.80
CA LYS A 108 -19.76 31.55 10.52
C LYS A 108 -18.60 30.78 9.89
N ASN A 109 -18.62 30.67 8.54
CA ASN A 109 -17.55 29.96 7.82
C ASN A 109 -16.22 30.72 7.87
N GLU A 110 -16.23 32.03 7.72
CA GLU A 110 -15.05 32.89 7.88
C GLU A 110 -14.42 32.76 9.26
N GLU A 111 -15.24 32.74 10.32
CA GLU A 111 -14.76 32.55 11.68
C GLU A 111 -14.14 31.15 11.86
N LEU A 112 -14.78 30.12 11.30
CA LEU A 112 -14.24 28.75 11.35
C LEU A 112 -12.91 28.64 10.58
N GLU A 113 -12.78 29.29 9.43
CA GLU A 113 -11.52 29.31 8.67
C GLU A 113 -10.40 30.02 9.44
N ARG A 114 -10.72 31.15 10.08
CA ARG A 114 -9.76 31.85 10.92
C ARG A 114 -9.27 30.97 12.08
N MET A 115 -10.19 30.36 12.81
CA MET A 115 -9.87 29.43 13.91
C MET A 115 -9.03 28.25 13.41
N TYR A 116 -9.32 27.73 12.21
CA TYR A 116 -8.55 26.65 11.60
C TYR A 116 -7.12 27.09 11.24
N MET A 117 -6.95 28.31 10.69
CA MET A 117 -5.62 28.84 10.37
C MET A 117 -4.76 28.94 11.64
N ASP A 118 -5.32 29.51 12.72
CA ASP A 118 -4.63 29.63 14.00
C ASP A 118 -4.26 28.25 14.57
N PHE A 119 -5.20 27.30 14.53
CA PHE A 119 -4.97 25.95 15.01
C PHE A 119 -3.92 25.21 14.18
N SER A 120 -3.98 25.33 12.84
CA SER A 120 -3.07 24.63 11.92
C SER A 120 -1.61 25.05 12.08
N ALA A 121 -1.35 26.24 12.59
CA ALA A 121 -0.01 26.75 12.90
C ALA A 121 0.54 26.18 14.21
N THR A 122 -0.28 25.51 15.03
CA THR A 122 0.12 25.06 16.37
C THR A 122 0.97 23.78 16.34
N LYS A 123 1.75 23.61 17.40
CA LYS A 123 2.53 22.38 17.63
C LYS A 123 1.61 21.16 17.81
N VAL A 124 0.46 21.32 18.48
CA VAL A 124 -0.53 20.24 18.69
C VAL A 124 -1.02 19.69 17.36
N TYR A 125 -1.43 20.57 16.44
CA TYR A 125 -1.88 20.16 15.10
C TYR A 125 -0.80 19.37 14.35
N ASN A 126 0.44 19.86 14.35
CA ASN A 126 1.55 19.21 13.67
C ASN A 126 1.89 17.84 14.28
N LEU A 127 1.83 17.69 15.59
CA LEU A 127 2.06 16.41 16.28
C LEU A 127 0.98 15.39 15.95
N ILE A 128 -0.30 15.78 15.98
CA ILE A 128 -1.40 14.89 15.59
C ILE A 128 -1.25 14.47 14.11
N ARG A 129 -0.97 15.42 13.22
CA ARG A 129 -0.85 15.16 11.77
C ARG A 129 0.33 14.24 11.40
N ARG A 130 1.38 14.20 12.22
CA ARG A 130 2.53 13.29 12.02
C ARG A 130 2.19 11.83 12.29
N ARG A 131 1.09 11.55 12.99
CA ARG A 131 0.59 10.19 13.23
C ARG A 131 -0.12 9.64 12.00
N SER A 132 -0.42 8.34 11.99
CA SER A 132 -1.20 7.71 10.93
C SER A 132 -2.56 8.38 10.80
N MET A 133 -2.88 8.90 9.60
CA MET A 133 -4.21 9.44 9.34
C MET A 133 -5.20 8.30 9.10
N PRO A 134 -6.37 8.31 9.74
CA PRO A 134 -7.40 7.33 9.45
C PRO A 134 -7.93 7.51 8.02
N VAL A 135 -8.18 6.40 7.35
CA VAL A 135 -8.90 6.35 6.08
C VAL A 135 -10.35 6.04 6.40
N ILE A 136 -11.24 7.03 6.20
CA ILE A 136 -12.67 6.80 6.35
C ILE A 136 -13.24 6.36 5.03
N LEU A 137 -13.85 5.21 5.06
CA LEU A 137 -14.59 4.61 3.98
C LEU A 137 -16.07 4.67 4.34
N GLY A 138 -16.71 5.80 4.03
CA GLY A 138 -18.16 5.91 4.10
C GLY A 138 -18.77 5.19 2.90
N LEU A 139 -19.54 4.16 3.14
CA LEU A 139 -20.30 3.47 2.10
C LEU A 139 -21.63 4.18 1.78
N THR A 140 -22.02 5.16 2.57
CA THR A 140 -23.09 6.10 2.26
C THR A 140 -22.61 7.17 1.30
N ARG A 141 -23.44 7.58 0.36
CA ARG A 141 -23.19 8.43 -0.82
C ARG A 141 -22.51 9.79 -0.58
N THR A 142 -22.12 10.12 0.65
CA THR A 142 -21.72 11.49 1.04
C THR A 142 -20.31 11.63 1.64
N HIS A 143 -19.56 10.56 1.92
CA HIS A 143 -18.34 10.64 2.72
C HIS A 143 -17.12 9.91 2.12
N PHE A 144 -16.90 10.01 0.82
CA PHE A 144 -15.59 9.67 0.27
C PHE A 144 -14.59 10.78 0.62
N PRO A 145 -13.35 10.43 1.00
CA PRO A 145 -12.37 11.44 1.37
C PRO A 145 -12.16 12.41 0.21
N LYS A 146 -12.55 13.67 0.41
CA LYS A 146 -12.17 14.72 -0.54
C LYS A 146 -10.66 14.77 -0.58
N ARG A 147 -10.09 14.62 -1.75
CA ARG A 147 -8.68 14.63 -2.07
C ARG A 147 -7.95 15.83 -1.43
N SER A 148 -7.40 15.67 -0.22
CA SER A 148 -6.40 16.60 0.32
C SER A 148 -4.95 16.14 0.07
N ILE A 149 -4.76 14.93 -0.41
CA ILE A 149 -3.44 14.27 -0.41
C ILE A 149 -2.62 14.49 -1.69
N ILE A 150 -3.21 15.00 -2.78
CA ILE A 150 -2.49 15.16 -4.06
C ILE A 150 -2.17 16.63 -4.38
N ARG A 151 -2.12 17.53 -3.40
CA ARG A 151 -1.72 18.94 -3.67
C ARG A 151 -0.25 19.12 -4.09
N ASN A 152 0.61 18.12 -3.91
CA ASN A 152 2.03 18.19 -4.26
C ASN A 152 2.49 17.22 -5.35
N ARG A 153 1.58 16.53 -6.04
CA ARG A 153 1.94 15.77 -7.25
C ARG A 153 1.44 16.55 -8.46
N PRO A 154 2.30 16.86 -9.44
CA PRO A 154 1.85 17.51 -10.66
C PRO A 154 0.81 16.60 -11.32
N THR A 155 -0.41 17.12 -11.46
CA THR A 155 -1.45 16.48 -12.27
C THR A 155 -1.04 16.66 -13.74
N MET A 156 -0.33 15.68 -14.27
CA MET A 156 0.20 15.72 -15.63
C MET A 156 -0.87 15.38 -16.69
N PHE A 157 -2.09 15.11 -16.26
CA PHE A 157 -3.22 14.89 -17.17
C PHE A 157 -4.40 15.75 -16.77
N PRO A 158 -5.02 16.43 -17.73
CA PRO A 158 -6.28 17.12 -17.49
C PRO A 158 -7.30 16.04 -17.07
N VAL A 159 -7.70 16.06 -15.82
CA VAL A 159 -8.98 15.46 -15.43
C VAL A 159 -9.99 16.18 -16.31
N PRO A 160 -10.77 15.49 -17.18
CA PRO A 160 -11.76 16.15 -17.98
C PRO A 160 -12.61 17.03 -17.05
N PRO A 161 -12.86 18.31 -17.42
CA PRO A 161 -13.68 19.18 -16.60
C PRO A 161 -15.07 18.56 -16.52
N TYR A 162 -15.36 17.93 -15.38
CA TYR A 162 -16.71 17.46 -15.08
C TYR A 162 -17.54 18.69 -14.73
N GLU A 163 -17.99 19.38 -15.77
CA GLU A 163 -19.10 20.33 -15.70
C GLU A 163 -20.39 19.55 -15.67
N SER A 164 -20.81 19.07 -14.48
CA SER A 164 -22.23 18.99 -14.19
C SER A 164 -22.45 18.69 -12.71
N ASP A 165 -23.19 19.55 -12.05
CA ASP A 165 -23.81 19.39 -10.71
C ASP A 165 -24.74 18.16 -10.58
N LYS A 166 -24.80 17.29 -11.59
CA LYS A 166 -25.75 16.16 -11.70
C LYS A 166 -25.09 14.78 -11.66
N THR A 167 -23.74 14.67 -11.51
CA THR A 167 -23.12 13.35 -11.43
C THR A 167 -23.27 12.76 -10.02
N ASP A 168 -23.76 11.52 -9.95
CA ASP A 168 -23.87 10.72 -8.73
C ASP A 168 -22.51 10.69 -8.00
N ASP A 169 -22.51 10.86 -6.68
CA ASP A 169 -21.28 10.86 -5.85
C ASP A 169 -20.49 9.58 -6.00
N MET A 170 -21.13 8.46 -6.32
CA MET A 170 -20.48 7.20 -6.61
C MET A 170 -19.65 7.22 -7.89
N THR A 171 -20.11 7.93 -8.91
CA THR A 171 -19.37 8.12 -10.16
C THR A 171 -18.13 8.99 -9.93
N LYS A 172 -18.22 10.02 -9.08
CA LYS A 172 -17.07 10.83 -8.66
C LYS A 172 -16.03 9.97 -7.92
N ALA A 173 -16.48 9.11 -7.00
CA ALA A 173 -15.59 8.20 -6.27
C ALA A 173 -14.86 7.22 -7.21
N LEU A 174 -15.51 6.73 -8.27
CA LEU A 174 -14.84 5.88 -9.26
C LEU A 174 -13.79 6.62 -10.07
N VAL A 175 -14.03 7.88 -10.44
CA VAL A 175 -13.03 8.73 -11.11
C VAL A 175 -11.81 8.94 -10.20
N ASP A 176 -12.04 9.15 -8.91
CA ASP A 176 -10.95 9.26 -7.93
C ASP A 176 -10.17 7.95 -7.81
N VAL A 177 -10.85 6.81 -7.76
CA VAL A 177 -10.23 5.48 -7.76
C VAL A 177 -9.41 5.24 -9.02
N GLN A 178 -9.97 5.54 -10.20
CA GLN A 178 -9.24 5.40 -11.47
C GLN A 178 -7.95 6.24 -11.47
N SER A 179 -8.04 7.47 -10.95
CA SER A 179 -6.88 8.36 -10.82
C SER A 179 -5.86 7.85 -9.79
N LEU A 180 -6.33 7.22 -8.70
CA LEU A 180 -5.49 6.63 -7.67
C LEU A 180 -4.71 5.44 -8.24
N VAL A 181 -5.40 4.51 -8.92
CA VAL A 181 -4.79 3.36 -9.59
C VAL A 181 -3.78 3.81 -10.65
N TYR A 182 -4.15 4.78 -11.48
CA TYR A 182 -3.26 5.35 -12.49
C TYR A 182 -1.98 5.93 -11.88
N SER A 183 -2.13 6.76 -10.83
CA SER A 183 -0.99 7.37 -10.15
C SER A 183 -0.07 6.32 -9.52
N TYR A 184 -0.65 5.26 -8.97
CA TYR A 184 0.10 4.15 -8.40
C TYR A 184 0.88 3.39 -9.48
N ILE A 185 0.24 3.07 -10.62
CA ILE A 185 0.90 2.39 -11.74
C ILE A 185 2.08 3.21 -12.27
N LEU A 186 1.89 4.52 -12.44
CA LEU A 186 2.95 5.41 -12.91
C LEU A 186 4.15 5.45 -11.96
N GLU A 187 3.89 5.56 -10.65
CA GLU A 187 4.94 5.54 -9.64
C GLU A 187 5.65 4.18 -9.57
N THR A 188 4.89 3.08 -9.68
CA THR A 188 5.44 1.73 -9.75
C THR A 188 6.34 1.55 -10.95
N ALA A 189 5.92 2.03 -12.13
CA ALA A 189 6.72 1.96 -13.35
C ALA A 189 8.02 2.77 -13.23
N ARG A 190 7.96 3.98 -12.64
CA ARG A 190 9.13 4.80 -12.37
C ARG A 190 10.11 4.09 -11.43
N ARG A 191 9.62 3.56 -10.29
CA ARG A 191 10.45 2.83 -9.34
C ARG A 191 11.02 1.55 -9.90
N GLN A 192 10.25 0.83 -10.72
CA GLN A 192 10.74 -0.35 -11.42
C GLN A 192 11.88 -0.01 -12.37
N SER A 193 11.81 1.12 -13.09
CA SER A 193 12.91 1.60 -13.94
C SER A 193 14.16 1.92 -13.12
N GLU A 194 14.02 2.61 -12.00
CA GLU A 194 15.13 2.92 -11.08
C GLU A 194 15.80 1.63 -10.56
N LEU A 195 15.01 0.66 -10.08
CA LEU A 195 15.53 -0.62 -9.62
C LEU A 195 16.23 -1.41 -10.74
N SER A 196 15.72 -1.32 -11.98
CA SER A 196 16.36 -1.97 -13.12
C SER A 196 17.70 -1.35 -13.46
N GLU A 197 17.86 -0.02 -13.33
CA GLU A 197 19.16 0.65 -13.51
C GLU A 197 20.13 0.29 -12.37
N GLU A 198 19.68 0.35 -11.10
CA GLU A 198 20.50 -0.08 -9.95
C GLU A 198 20.99 -1.54 -10.10
N PHE A 199 20.12 -2.42 -10.61
CA PHE A 199 20.50 -3.81 -10.87
C PHE A 199 21.58 -3.91 -11.96
N LYS A 200 21.45 -3.16 -13.08
CA LYS A 200 22.46 -3.14 -14.14
C LYS A 200 23.81 -2.65 -13.61
N ASP A 201 23.80 -1.58 -12.83
CA ASP A 201 25.02 -1.03 -12.23
C ASP A 201 25.71 -2.06 -11.33
N LYS A 202 24.97 -2.73 -10.44
CA LYS A 202 25.50 -3.81 -9.60
C LYS A 202 26.09 -4.97 -10.43
N VAL A 203 25.44 -5.32 -11.55
CA VAL A 203 25.94 -6.38 -12.45
C VAL A 203 27.23 -5.94 -13.13
N TYR A 204 27.31 -4.69 -13.62
CA TYR A 204 28.54 -4.16 -14.23
C TYR A 204 29.68 -4.07 -13.24
N ASP A 205 29.44 -3.58 -12.04
CA ASP A 205 30.44 -3.51 -10.96
C ASP A 205 30.97 -4.90 -10.61
N GLU A 206 30.11 -5.91 -10.49
CA GLU A 206 30.54 -7.28 -10.21
C GLU A 206 31.32 -7.89 -11.38
N MET A 207 30.88 -7.63 -12.63
CA MET A 207 31.60 -8.14 -13.81
C MET A 207 32.98 -7.57 -13.95
N LEU A 208 33.19 -6.27 -13.65
CA LEU A 208 34.44 -5.55 -13.78
C LEU A 208 35.32 -5.63 -12.53
N SER A 209 34.78 -6.15 -11.41
CA SER A 209 35.57 -6.30 -10.18
C SER A 209 36.78 -7.23 -10.39
N PRO A 210 37.92 -6.93 -9.77
CA PRO A 210 39.05 -7.86 -9.77
C PRO A 210 38.64 -9.23 -9.23
N LEU A 211 39.33 -10.27 -9.67
CA LEU A 211 39.14 -11.61 -9.12
C LEU A 211 39.66 -11.61 -7.66
N ASP A 212 38.75 -11.84 -6.71
CA ASP A 212 39.16 -12.02 -5.31
C ASP A 212 40.05 -13.24 -5.16
N ASN A 213 40.94 -13.22 -4.15
CA ASN A 213 41.85 -14.33 -3.82
C ASN A 213 41.06 -15.64 -3.68
N VAL A 214 41.11 -16.46 -4.72
CA VAL A 214 40.40 -17.73 -4.73
C VAL A 214 41.11 -18.74 -3.85
N SER A 215 40.51 -19.14 -2.76
CA SER A 215 40.96 -20.29 -1.98
C SER A 215 40.71 -21.55 -2.79
N PHE A 216 41.74 -22.29 -3.12
CA PHE A 216 41.65 -23.61 -3.79
C PHE A 216 40.91 -24.71 -3.01
N LYS A 217 40.32 -24.38 -1.87
CA LYS A 217 39.50 -25.28 -1.05
C LYS A 217 37.98 -25.13 -1.39
N SER A 218 37.63 -25.08 -2.68
CA SER A 218 36.24 -25.08 -3.07
C SER A 218 35.65 -26.49 -2.90
N ASN A 219 34.56 -26.56 -2.08
CA ASN A 219 33.77 -27.78 -1.97
C ASN A 219 32.74 -27.78 -3.13
N TRP A 220 33.18 -28.32 -4.29
CA TRP A 220 32.43 -28.36 -5.55
C TRP A 220 30.96 -28.80 -5.39
N SER A 221 30.72 -29.77 -4.52
CA SER A 221 29.37 -30.28 -4.23
C SER A 221 28.49 -29.21 -3.60
N LYS A 222 29.03 -28.39 -2.70
CA LYS A 222 28.31 -27.33 -2.02
C LYS A 222 28.04 -26.14 -2.96
N ASP A 223 28.98 -25.87 -3.85
CA ASP A 223 28.88 -24.79 -4.82
C ASP A 223 27.86 -25.10 -5.93
N TYR A 224 27.83 -26.36 -6.36
CA TYR A 224 26.84 -26.88 -7.29
C TYR A 224 25.40 -26.77 -6.77
N LYS A 225 25.17 -27.15 -5.51
CA LYS A 225 23.86 -27.03 -4.89
C LYS A 225 23.36 -25.56 -4.86
N LYS A 226 24.24 -24.62 -4.53
CA LYS A 226 23.91 -23.18 -4.55
C LYS A 226 23.59 -22.67 -5.94
N LEU A 227 24.22 -23.19 -6.99
CA LEU A 227 23.91 -22.83 -8.36
C LEU A 227 22.53 -23.34 -8.79
N GLN A 228 22.15 -24.56 -8.40
CA GLN A 228 20.81 -25.06 -8.66
C GLN A 228 19.75 -24.23 -7.93
N GLU A 229 19.99 -23.88 -6.67
CA GLU A 229 19.10 -22.97 -5.92
C GLU A 229 18.96 -21.61 -6.63
N ALA A 230 20.06 -21.05 -7.16
CA ALA A 230 20.03 -19.82 -7.95
C ALA A 230 19.26 -19.98 -9.27
N ARG A 231 19.43 -21.10 -9.98
CA ARG A 231 18.70 -21.42 -11.21
C ARG A 231 17.20 -21.51 -10.96
N ASP A 232 16.79 -22.20 -9.89
CA ASP A 232 15.38 -22.32 -9.51
C ASP A 232 14.77 -20.97 -9.11
N ALA A 233 15.53 -20.14 -8.39
CA ALA A 233 15.10 -18.80 -8.06
C ALA A 233 14.90 -17.94 -9.32
N LEU A 234 15.84 -18.01 -10.26
CA LEU A 234 15.78 -17.25 -11.51
C LEU A 234 14.68 -17.73 -12.47
N SER A 235 14.40 -19.04 -12.50
CA SER A 235 13.32 -19.58 -13.33
C SER A 235 11.93 -19.07 -12.93
N LYS A 236 11.74 -18.72 -11.66
CA LYS A 236 10.52 -18.12 -11.13
C LYS A 236 10.34 -16.64 -11.51
N LEU A 237 11.40 -15.99 -12.00
CA LEU A 237 11.42 -14.56 -12.33
C LEU A 237 11.02 -14.21 -13.77
N SER A 238 10.60 -15.16 -14.56
CA SER A 238 10.55 -15.13 -16.05
C SER A 238 9.45 -14.24 -16.68
N ASN A 239 8.92 -13.23 -15.98
CA ASN A 239 7.85 -12.38 -16.54
C ASN A 239 8.34 -11.08 -17.20
N ASP A 240 9.64 -10.79 -17.22
CA ASP A 240 10.21 -9.60 -17.84
C ASP A 240 11.25 -10.00 -18.92
N GLU A 241 11.13 -9.47 -20.14
CA GLU A 241 12.00 -9.84 -21.27
C GLU A 241 13.49 -9.60 -21.02
N SER A 242 13.85 -8.55 -20.31
CA SER A 242 15.25 -8.24 -19.98
C SER A 242 15.82 -9.21 -18.95
N GLN A 243 15.04 -9.58 -17.95
CA GLN A 243 15.40 -10.59 -16.94
C GLN A 243 15.45 -11.99 -17.54
N THR A 244 14.58 -12.30 -18.51
CA THR A 244 14.58 -13.57 -19.24
C THR A 244 15.91 -13.82 -19.97
N LYS A 245 16.55 -12.77 -20.54
CA LYS A 245 17.88 -12.89 -21.20
C LYS A 245 18.99 -13.23 -20.20
N ILE A 246 19.02 -12.56 -19.05
CA ILE A 246 20.03 -12.80 -18.00
C ILE A 246 19.84 -14.20 -17.42
N THR A 247 18.61 -14.57 -17.10
CA THR A 247 18.26 -15.90 -16.57
C THR A 247 18.70 -17.01 -17.54
N ARG A 248 18.45 -16.82 -18.83
CA ARG A 248 18.89 -17.77 -19.86
C ARG A 248 20.42 -17.89 -19.90
N LYS A 249 21.14 -16.77 -19.88
CA LYS A 249 22.62 -16.77 -19.91
C LYS A 249 23.21 -17.45 -18.67
N ILE A 250 22.63 -17.24 -17.51
CA ILE A 250 23.05 -17.92 -16.28
C ILE A 250 22.77 -19.42 -16.37
N SER A 251 21.61 -19.83 -16.89
CA SER A 251 21.31 -21.26 -17.11
C SER A 251 22.29 -21.90 -18.12
N GLU A 252 22.56 -21.25 -19.24
CA GLU A 252 23.56 -21.71 -20.23
C GLU A 252 24.94 -21.90 -19.58
N PHE A 253 25.35 -20.96 -18.72
CA PHE A 253 26.62 -21.09 -17.99
C PHE A 253 26.63 -22.27 -17.02
N ILE A 254 25.53 -22.49 -16.28
CA ILE A 254 25.39 -23.61 -15.34
C ILE A 254 25.49 -24.94 -16.12
N ASP A 255 24.82 -25.06 -17.25
CA ASP A 255 24.86 -26.27 -18.08
C ASP A 255 26.28 -26.58 -18.60
N VAL A 256 27.02 -25.53 -19.03
CA VAL A 256 28.45 -25.67 -19.45
C VAL A 256 29.33 -26.09 -18.27
N PHE A 257 29.11 -25.51 -17.09
CA PHE A 257 29.87 -25.82 -15.89
C PHE A 257 29.65 -27.28 -15.45
N GLU A 258 28.38 -27.74 -15.44
CA GLU A 258 28.01 -29.12 -15.13
C GLU A 258 28.65 -30.12 -16.11
N GLY A 259 28.59 -29.81 -17.40
CA GLY A 259 29.21 -30.64 -18.43
C GLY A 259 30.71 -30.83 -18.20
N ASN A 260 31.43 -29.74 -17.90
CA ASN A 260 32.87 -29.78 -17.66
C ASN A 260 33.24 -30.54 -16.36
N ILE A 261 32.43 -30.41 -15.29
CA ILE A 261 32.63 -31.20 -14.06
C ILE A 261 32.50 -32.70 -14.37
N ASN A 262 31.42 -33.09 -15.04
CA ASN A 262 31.17 -34.49 -15.37
C ASN A 262 32.26 -35.10 -16.26
N GLU A 263 32.75 -34.35 -17.25
CA GLU A 263 33.87 -34.79 -18.08
C GLU A 263 35.18 -34.96 -17.28
N TYR A 264 35.46 -34.04 -16.35
CA TYR A 264 36.61 -34.11 -15.50
C TYR A 264 36.56 -35.31 -14.55
N VAL A 265 35.43 -35.50 -13.87
CA VAL A 265 35.22 -36.66 -12.96
C VAL A 265 35.34 -37.98 -13.71
N ASN A 266 34.72 -38.07 -14.89
CA ASN A 266 34.84 -39.28 -15.74
C ASN A 266 36.31 -39.54 -16.21
N SER A 267 37.04 -38.47 -16.46
CA SER A 267 38.48 -38.57 -16.88
C SER A 267 39.39 -39.04 -15.76
N ILE A 268 39.09 -38.75 -14.49
CA ILE A 268 39.88 -39.20 -13.32
C ILE A 268 39.64 -40.68 -13.05
N ASN A 269 38.43 -41.19 -13.33
CA ASN A 269 38.07 -42.57 -13.03
C ASN A 269 38.56 -43.60 -14.08
N ILE A 270 39.30 -43.17 -15.10
CA ILE A 270 39.89 -44.08 -16.08
C ILE A 270 41.33 -44.43 -15.65
N PRO A 271 41.65 -45.73 -15.39
CA PRO A 271 43.01 -46.13 -15.08
C PRO A 271 43.92 -45.95 -16.29
N GLN A 272 44.74 -44.89 -16.31
CA GLN A 272 45.73 -44.66 -17.33
C GLN A 272 47.14 -44.52 -16.74
N ALA A 273 48.07 -45.26 -17.34
CA ALA A 273 49.51 -45.08 -17.07
C ALA A 273 49.99 -43.77 -17.73
N GLY A 274 50.17 -42.74 -16.93
CA GLY A 274 50.61 -41.42 -17.37
C GLY A 274 49.48 -40.41 -17.44
N LEU A 275 49.60 -39.24 -16.73
CA LEU A 275 48.62 -38.16 -16.79
C LEU A 275 48.68 -37.51 -18.18
N PRO A 276 47.66 -37.63 -19.00
CA PRO A 276 47.67 -37.00 -20.34
C PRO A 276 47.61 -35.47 -20.17
N ASN A 277 48.25 -34.74 -21.08
CA ASN A 277 48.19 -33.28 -21.17
C ASN A 277 46.73 -32.75 -21.16
N THR A 278 45.80 -33.53 -21.68
CA THR A 278 44.34 -33.29 -21.70
C THR A 278 43.72 -33.18 -20.30
N LEU A 279 44.24 -33.85 -19.28
CA LEU A 279 43.75 -33.75 -17.90
C LEU A 279 44.14 -32.42 -17.25
N HIS A 280 45.35 -31.93 -17.58
CA HIS A 280 45.82 -30.61 -17.14
C HIS A 280 44.97 -29.49 -17.79
N GLU A 281 44.70 -29.61 -19.08
CA GLU A 281 43.84 -28.64 -19.80
C GLU A 281 42.42 -28.61 -19.24
N LYS A 282 41.82 -29.76 -18.95
CA LYS A 282 40.47 -29.84 -18.34
C LYS A 282 40.46 -29.26 -16.91
N ALA A 283 41.50 -29.55 -16.12
CA ALA A 283 41.64 -28.97 -14.78
C ALA A 283 41.74 -27.45 -14.83
N MET A 284 42.57 -26.92 -15.77
CA MET A 284 42.73 -25.49 -15.97
C MET A 284 41.40 -24.84 -16.42
N HIS A 285 40.65 -25.48 -17.31
CA HIS A 285 39.37 -24.99 -17.77
C HIS A 285 38.34 -24.93 -16.63
N LEU A 286 38.23 -25.98 -15.81
CA LEU A 286 37.38 -25.99 -14.62
C LEU A 286 37.79 -24.89 -13.62
N LEU A 287 39.08 -24.66 -13.47
CA LEU A 287 39.60 -23.61 -12.61
C LEU A 287 39.16 -22.22 -13.11
N MET A 288 39.27 -21.96 -14.41
CA MET A 288 38.77 -20.73 -15.02
C MET A 288 37.28 -20.53 -14.83
N LEU A 289 36.51 -21.60 -15.03
CA LEU A 289 35.05 -21.55 -14.81
C LEU A 289 34.68 -21.31 -13.33
N SER A 290 35.48 -21.85 -12.38
CA SER A 290 35.27 -21.62 -10.95
C SER A 290 35.48 -20.17 -10.54
N PHE A 291 36.37 -19.43 -11.20
CA PHE A 291 36.57 -18.00 -10.98
C PHE A 291 35.28 -17.20 -11.36
N GLN A 292 34.58 -17.61 -12.41
CA GLN A 292 33.36 -16.95 -12.85
C GLN A 292 32.18 -17.32 -11.96
N LEU A 293 32.21 -18.50 -11.32
CA LEU A 293 31.15 -19.01 -10.50
C LEU A 293 30.72 -18.08 -9.38
N ASN A 294 31.65 -17.50 -8.66
CA ASN A 294 31.38 -16.58 -7.55
C ASN A 294 30.71 -15.30 -8.05
N LYS A 295 31.14 -14.75 -9.19
CA LYS A 295 30.50 -13.59 -9.81
C LYS A 295 29.08 -13.90 -10.23
N ILE A 296 28.84 -15.07 -10.85
CA ILE A 296 27.52 -15.49 -11.29
C ILE A 296 26.59 -15.70 -10.09
N LYS A 297 27.08 -16.25 -8.96
CA LYS A 297 26.30 -16.36 -7.73
C LYS A 297 25.83 -15.00 -7.24
N LYS A 298 26.72 -14.01 -7.16
CA LYS A 298 26.37 -12.66 -6.73
C LYS A 298 25.36 -12.01 -7.69
N ILE A 299 25.55 -12.18 -9.01
CA ILE A 299 24.59 -11.67 -10.00
C ILE A 299 23.22 -12.33 -9.81
N ALA A 300 23.18 -13.64 -9.53
CA ALA A 300 21.93 -14.34 -9.26
C ALA A 300 21.23 -13.84 -7.95
N GLU A 301 22.02 -13.55 -6.91
CA GLU A 301 21.52 -12.94 -5.67
C GLU A 301 20.94 -11.54 -5.94
N TYR A 302 21.65 -10.69 -6.70
CA TYR A 302 21.15 -9.37 -7.10
C TYR A 302 19.87 -9.46 -7.95
N ALA A 303 19.81 -10.42 -8.87
CA ALA A 303 18.61 -10.65 -9.68
C ALA A 303 17.40 -11.05 -8.81
N LYS A 304 17.62 -11.93 -7.83
CA LYS A 304 16.58 -12.32 -6.87
C LYS A 304 16.14 -11.12 -6.03
N GLU A 305 17.07 -10.38 -5.43
CA GLU A 305 16.74 -9.19 -4.64
C GLU A 305 15.94 -8.16 -5.45
N ASN A 306 16.33 -7.90 -6.69
CA ASN A 306 15.63 -6.99 -7.59
C ASN A 306 14.20 -7.47 -7.89
N SER A 307 14.03 -8.76 -8.15
CA SER A 307 12.72 -9.35 -8.40
C SER A 307 11.80 -9.29 -7.19
N ASP A 308 12.31 -9.59 -6.00
CA ASP A 308 11.54 -9.51 -4.76
C ASP A 308 11.04 -8.05 -4.56
N LYS A 309 11.91 -7.05 -4.75
CA LYS A 309 11.53 -5.63 -4.69
C LYS A 309 10.47 -5.25 -5.73
N ILE A 310 10.58 -5.73 -6.97
CA ILE A 310 9.58 -5.48 -8.02
C ILE A 310 8.25 -6.16 -7.67
N SER A 311 8.29 -7.38 -7.14
CA SER A 311 7.10 -8.11 -6.67
C SER A 311 6.38 -7.34 -5.55
N ASP A 312 7.13 -6.81 -4.59
CA ASP A 312 6.59 -6.00 -3.50
C ASP A 312 5.92 -4.72 -4.02
N LEU A 313 6.55 -4.05 -5.00
CA LEU A 313 5.95 -2.88 -5.66
C LEU A 313 4.65 -3.20 -6.40
N ARG A 314 4.49 -4.39 -6.95
CA ARG A 314 3.28 -4.83 -7.66
C ARG A 314 2.22 -5.45 -6.73
N SER A 315 2.61 -5.84 -5.53
CA SER A 315 1.76 -6.52 -4.56
C SER A 315 0.43 -5.78 -4.28
N PRO A 316 0.36 -4.45 -4.11
CA PRO A 316 -0.89 -3.74 -3.91
C PRO A 316 -1.86 -3.86 -5.08
N ILE A 317 -1.36 -3.84 -6.34
CA ILE A 317 -2.19 -4.03 -7.53
C ILE A 317 -2.77 -5.44 -7.55
N THR A 318 -1.94 -6.43 -7.27
CA THR A 318 -2.34 -7.83 -7.23
C THR A 318 -3.38 -8.07 -6.14
N ARG A 319 -3.18 -7.52 -4.95
CA ARG A 319 -4.14 -7.58 -3.84
C ARG A 319 -5.47 -6.92 -4.22
N PHE A 320 -5.44 -5.71 -4.78
CA PHE A 320 -6.63 -5.02 -5.25
C PHE A 320 -7.44 -5.87 -6.23
N VAL A 321 -6.80 -6.35 -7.29
CA VAL A 321 -7.46 -7.17 -8.32
C VAL A 321 -8.03 -8.46 -7.73
N ASN A 322 -7.26 -9.16 -6.91
CA ASN A 322 -7.71 -10.41 -6.30
C ASN A 322 -8.87 -10.20 -5.33
N SER A 323 -8.81 -9.17 -4.47
CA SER A 323 -9.87 -8.87 -3.52
C SER A 323 -11.18 -8.51 -4.24
N VAL A 324 -11.14 -7.66 -5.26
CA VAL A 324 -12.36 -7.34 -6.03
C VAL A 324 -12.90 -8.58 -6.75
N ASN A 325 -12.02 -9.39 -7.37
CA ASN A 325 -12.42 -10.60 -8.09
C ASN A 325 -13.03 -11.66 -7.18
N LEU A 326 -12.69 -11.68 -5.88
CA LEU A 326 -13.35 -12.55 -4.90
C LEU A 326 -14.86 -12.28 -4.82
N PHE A 327 -15.25 -10.99 -4.82
CA PHE A 327 -16.65 -10.59 -4.80
C PHE A 327 -17.33 -10.75 -6.17
N PHE A 328 -16.62 -10.46 -7.25
CA PHE A 328 -17.17 -10.47 -8.61
C PHE A 328 -17.40 -11.89 -9.18
N LYS A 329 -16.78 -12.90 -8.56
CA LYS A 329 -16.86 -14.30 -9.01
C LYS A 329 -18.31 -14.78 -9.13
N GLU A 330 -19.20 -14.44 -8.19
CA GLU A 330 -20.61 -14.86 -8.21
C GLU A 330 -21.39 -14.22 -9.35
N GLY A 331 -21.05 -12.97 -9.69
CA GLY A 331 -21.63 -12.27 -10.85
C GLY A 331 -21.04 -12.69 -12.20
N GLU A 332 -20.10 -13.68 -12.21
CA GLU A 332 -19.32 -14.07 -13.38
C GLU A 332 -18.62 -12.89 -14.06
N LYS A 333 -18.22 -11.92 -13.25
CA LYS A 333 -17.42 -10.78 -13.67
C LYS A 333 -15.99 -10.91 -13.13
N SER A 334 -15.08 -10.17 -13.73
CA SER A 334 -13.72 -10.01 -13.23
C SER A 334 -13.17 -8.66 -13.62
N ILE A 335 -12.21 -8.16 -12.81
CA ILE A 335 -11.45 -6.97 -13.15
C ILE A 335 -10.00 -7.35 -13.43
N SER A 336 -9.36 -6.50 -14.20
CA SER A 336 -7.91 -6.44 -14.36
C SER A 336 -7.47 -4.98 -14.47
N VAL A 337 -6.20 -4.71 -14.21
CA VAL A 337 -5.60 -3.38 -14.39
C VAL A 337 -4.64 -3.44 -15.56
N ALA A 338 -4.87 -2.60 -16.56
CA ALA A 338 -3.99 -2.48 -17.71
C ALA A 338 -2.68 -1.75 -17.36
N GLY A 339 -1.65 -1.90 -18.18
CA GLY A 339 -0.35 -1.23 -17.98
C GLY A 339 -0.44 0.31 -17.93
N ASN A 340 -1.48 0.90 -18.52
CA ASN A 340 -1.79 2.32 -18.45
C ASN A 340 -2.66 2.70 -17.23
N GLY A 341 -2.87 1.80 -16.29
CA GLY A 341 -3.65 2.05 -15.06
C GLY A 341 -5.16 1.97 -15.22
N ASN A 342 -5.68 1.70 -16.41
CA ASN A 342 -7.14 1.56 -16.61
C ASN A 342 -7.67 0.27 -15.97
N ILE A 343 -8.75 0.38 -15.23
CA ILE A 343 -9.48 -0.77 -14.70
C ILE A 343 -10.37 -1.31 -15.82
N ILE A 344 -10.14 -2.56 -16.20
CA ILE A 344 -10.90 -3.26 -17.23
C ILE A 344 -11.85 -4.24 -16.53
N VAL A 345 -13.14 -4.13 -16.81
CA VAL A 345 -14.16 -5.08 -16.34
C VAL A 345 -14.53 -6.04 -17.45
N ILE A 346 -14.55 -7.35 -17.16
CA ILE A 346 -14.91 -8.40 -18.10
C ILE A 346 -16.13 -9.12 -17.55
N ASN A 347 -17.18 -9.23 -18.36
CA ASN A 347 -18.37 -10.04 -18.07
C ASN A 347 -18.29 -11.39 -18.81
N LYS A 348 -18.10 -12.46 -18.04
CA LYS A 348 -17.98 -13.82 -18.59
C LYS A 348 -19.29 -14.34 -19.14
N LYS A 349 -20.45 -13.95 -18.59
CA LYS A 349 -21.78 -14.29 -19.10
C LYS A 349 -22.02 -13.77 -20.52
N LEU A 350 -21.43 -12.64 -20.85
CA LEU A 350 -21.56 -12.00 -22.16
C LEU A 350 -20.36 -12.32 -23.07
N LYS A 351 -19.90 -13.56 -23.08
CA LYS A 351 -18.78 -14.04 -23.94
C LYS A 351 -17.50 -13.20 -23.73
N ASN A 352 -17.17 -12.91 -22.47
CA ASN A 352 -16.01 -12.08 -22.09
C ASN A 352 -16.07 -10.65 -22.65
N LYS A 353 -17.26 -10.07 -22.78
CA LYS A 353 -17.43 -8.68 -23.21
C LYS A 353 -16.79 -7.75 -22.18
N ARG A 354 -15.99 -6.79 -22.66
CA ARG A 354 -15.51 -5.68 -21.85
C ARG A 354 -16.67 -4.73 -21.54
N MET A 355 -16.77 -4.34 -20.28
CA MET A 355 -17.75 -3.38 -19.78
C MET A 355 -17.03 -2.13 -19.31
N GLN A 356 -17.72 -1.01 -19.35
CA GLN A 356 -17.26 0.20 -18.69
C GLN A 356 -17.54 0.12 -17.18
N ILE A 357 -16.70 0.76 -16.38
CA ILE A 357 -16.82 0.72 -14.91
C ILE A 357 -18.12 1.40 -14.44
N GLU A 358 -18.65 2.32 -15.24
CA GLU A 358 -19.91 3.04 -15.02
C GLU A 358 -21.14 2.12 -15.14
N GLU A 359 -21.03 1.03 -15.91
CA GLU A 359 -22.12 0.05 -16.10
C GLU A 359 -22.28 -0.92 -14.92
N LEU A 360 -21.40 -0.83 -13.93
CA LEU A 360 -21.45 -1.65 -12.73
C LEU A 360 -22.60 -1.22 -11.80
N SER A 361 -23.12 -2.19 -11.04
CA SER A 361 -24.08 -1.91 -9.97
C SER A 361 -23.47 -1.05 -8.86
N SER A 362 -24.31 -0.40 -8.05
CA SER A 362 -23.84 0.43 -6.93
C SER A 362 -22.96 -0.36 -5.94
N GLY A 363 -23.35 -1.59 -5.59
CA GLY A 363 -22.55 -2.44 -4.71
C GLY A 363 -21.18 -2.83 -5.32
N GLU A 364 -21.14 -3.14 -6.63
CA GLU A 364 -19.89 -3.44 -7.33
C GLU A 364 -18.95 -2.22 -7.37
N LYS A 365 -19.49 -1.04 -7.63
CA LYS A 365 -18.75 0.22 -7.57
C LYS A 365 -18.17 0.49 -6.18
N GLN A 366 -18.97 0.23 -5.15
CA GLN A 366 -18.54 0.35 -3.76
C GLN A 366 -17.37 -0.58 -3.41
N ILE A 367 -17.45 -1.86 -3.81
CA ILE A 367 -16.37 -2.83 -3.58
C ILE A 367 -15.09 -2.38 -4.26
N ILE A 368 -15.15 -1.95 -5.53
CA ILE A 368 -13.97 -1.42 -6.24
C ILE A 368 -13.37 -0.24 -5.48
N THR A 369 -14.22 0.72 -5.09
CA THR A 369 -13.78 1.93 -4.38
C THR A 369 -13.10 1.57 -3.06
N LEU A 370 -13.74 0.74 -2.26
CA LEU A 370 -13.23 0.32 -0.97
C LEU A 370 -11.89 -0.41 -1.10
N MET A 371 -11.82 -1.42 -1.97
CA MET A 371 -10.62 -2.22 -2.16
C MET A 371 -9.46 -1.41 -2.75
N ALA A 372 -9.76 -0.40 -3.59
CA ALA A 372 -8.74 0.51 -4.11
C ALA A 372 -8.12 1.37 -2.99
N TYR A 373 -8.94 1.97 -2.13
CA TYR A 373 -8.43 2.73 -0.99
C TYR A 373 -7.61 1.85 -0.04
N LEU A 374 -8.09 0.64 0.27
CA LEU A 374 -7.36 -0.31 1.11
C LEU A 374 -6.01 -0.73 0.50
N ALA A 375 -5.93 -0.86 -0.82
CA ALA A 375 -4.73 -1.33 -1.49
C ALA A 375 -3.69 -0.23 -1.75
N PHE A 376 -4.14 1.02 -2.06
CA PHE A 376 -3.27 2.05 -2.62
C PHE A 376 -3.05 3.27 -1.73
N GLU A 377 -3.87 3.47 -0.67
CA GLU A 377 -3.65 4.59 0.28
C GLU A 377 -2.73 4.23 1.45
N VAL A 378 -2.15 3.04 1.44
CA VAL A 378 -1.17 2.63 2.44
C VAL A 378 0.16 3.33 2.15
N ASP A 379 0.43 4.43 2.84
CA ASP A 379 1.80 4.96 2.93
C ASP A 379 2.68 3.90 3.59
N GLY A 380 3.64 3.33 2.84
CA GLY A 380 4.43 2.15 3.20
C GLY A 380 5.21 2.20 4.54
N HIS A 381 5.07 3.26 5.33
CA HIS A 381 5.75 3.44 6.62
C HIS A 381 4.81 3.57 7.83
N LYS A 382 3.48 3.58 7.63
CA LYS A 382 2.51 3.73 8.72
C LYS A 382 1.37 2.75 8.53
N GLN A 383 1.03 2.03 9.58
CA GLN A 383 -0.17 1.20 9.59
C GLN A 383 -1.40 2.13 9.59
N PRO A 384 -2.20 2.17 8.52
CA PRO A 384 -3.37 3.03 8.46
C PRO A 384 -4.48 2.48 9.36
N ILE A 385 -5.23 3.39 9.97
CA ILE A 385 -6.47 3.05 10.65
C ILE A 385 -7.61 3.18 9.64
N TYR A 386 -8.29 2.08 9.34
CA TYR A 386 -9.48 2.11 8.49
C TYR A 386 -10.74 2.23 9.34
N ILE A 387 -11.58 3.19 9.00
CA ILE A 387 -12.89 3.39 9.63
C ILE A 387 -13.95 3.20 8.56
N VAL A 388 -14.76 2.16 8.70
CA VAL A 388 -15.85 1.85 7.77
C VAL A 388 -17.16 2.02 8.50
N ASP A 389 -18.03 2.91 7.99
CA ASP A 389 -19.37 3.15 8.55
C ASP A 389 -20.41 2.46 7.66
N GLU A 390 -21.29 1.68 8.28
CA GLU A 390 -22.38 0.94 7.64
C GLU A 390 -21.96 0.07 6.43
N PRO A 391 -20.94 -0.81 6.58
CA PRO A 391 -20.47 -1.65 5.46
C PRO A 391 -21.53 -2.56 4.85
N GLU A 392 -22.62 -2.82 5.61
CA GLU A 392 -23.76 -3.62 5.17
C GLU A 392 -24.70 -2.89 4.20
N VAL A 393 -24.70 -1.57 4.19
CA VAL A 393 -25.57 -0.78 3.31
C VAL A 393 -25.11 -0.88 1.87
N SER A 394 -25.96 -1.39 1.00
CA SER A 394 -25.70 -1.61 -0.44
C SER A 394 -24.89 -2.85 -0.80
N LEU A 395 -24.36 -3.63 0.16
CA LEU A 395 -23.73 -4.91 -0.13
C LEU A 395 -24.74 -6.06 -0.06
N HIS A 396 -24.67 -6.98 -1.02
CA HIS A 396 -25.43 -8.22 -0.96
C HIS A 396 -25.03 -9.05 0.27
N ILE A 397 -25.96 -9.80 0.87
CA ILE A 397 -25.70 -10.53 2.12
C ILE A 397 -24.50 -11.48 2.04
N THR A 398 -24.29 -12.15 0.91
CA THR A 398 -23.14 -13.03 0.68
C THR A 398 -21.80 -12.25 0.63
N TRP A 399 -21.87 -10.98 0.26
CA TRP A 399 -20.70 -10.10 0.26
C TRP A 399 -20.38 -9.56 1.65
N GLN A 400 -21.40 -9.35 2.48
CA GLN A 400 -21.23 -8.95 3.88
C GLN A 400 -20.47 -10.00 4.67
N GLU A 401 -20.78 -11.30 4.46
CA GLU A 401 -20.07 -12.41 5.09
C GLU A 401 -18.57 -12.46 4.71
N ARG A 402 -18.25 -12.22 3.43
CA ARG A 402 -16.87 -12.24 2.91
C ARG A 402 -16.11 -10.95 3.14
N PHE A 403 -16.81 -9.88 3.50
CA PHE A 403 -16.21 -8.57 3.65
C PHE A 403 -15.13 -8.55 4.73
N VAL A 404 -15.38 -9.19 5.84
CA VAL A 404 -14.42 -9.29 6.96
C VAL A 404 -13.19 -10.07 6.57
N ASP A 405 -13.37 -11.21 5.88
CA ASP A 405 -12.26 -12.05 5.41
C ASP A 405 -11.38 -11.33 4.37
N ALA A 406 -11.98 -10.44 3.59
CA ALA A 406 -11.25 -9.65 2.59
C ALA A 406 -10.48 -8.46 3.18
N LEU A 407 -10.81 -8.04 4.43
CA LEU A 407 -10.12 -6.97 5.16
C LEU A 407 -8.96 -7.49 6.02
N LEU A 408 -8.99 -8.74 6.44
CA LEU A 408 -7.96 -9.43 7.24
C LEU A 408 -6.87 -10.03 6.36
#